data_4b5eccc7de2bcffaa7ccf8c6f99bf10a
#
_entry.id   4b5eccc7de2bcffaa7ccf8c6f99bf10a
#
_cell.length_a   1.000
_cell.length_b   1.000
_cell.length_c   1.000
_cell.angle_alpha   90.00
_cell.angle_beta   90.00
_cell.angle_gamma   90.00
#
_symmetry.space_group_name_H-M   'P 1'
#
loop_
_entity.id
_entity.type
_entity.pdbx_description
1 polymer ?
#
loop_
_entity_poly.entity_id
_entity_poly.type
_entity_poly.pdbx_seq_one_letter_code
_entity_poly.pdbx_strand_id
1 'polypeptide(L)'
;MFRQVIAYRWADGVDEEAKAAFREAFAGLRVIPELSSLRFGDDVRYFEGNFDVVAVMDFPDFGAARRYVADERHQAYVRDFASKLIGERVVVQHDWGVGDLVDIHHVTLPVADIAHSRDWYAMALGLVVLHDATGTATNDVTMVHPSESIKVVLRHDPRRAEALAGFEALTFAVGTLEDLHALVARLDTHGIAHNAPTTSDSGAHVEITDPDGLVVRVTTLLPAWVGDAEYGSSA
;
A
#
# COMPACT_ATOMS: atom_id res chain seq x y z
N MET A 1 -5.99 -8.92 -16.22
CA MET A 1 -4.80 -8.35 -15.53
C MET A 1 -3.71 -9.40 -15.51
N PHE A 2 -2.48 -9.03 -15.81
CA PHE A 2 -1.33 -9.91 -15.79
C PHE A 2 -0.40 -9.53 -14.64
N ARG A 3 -0.11 -10.45 -13.73
CA ARG A 3 0.77 -10.25 -12.58
C ARG A 3 2.08 -10.99 -12.76
N GLN A 4 3.18 -10.34 -12.45
CA GLN A 4 4.50 -10.94 -12.37
C GLN A 4 5.04 -10.78 -10.95
N VAL A 5 5.43 -11.89 -10.33
CA VAL A 5 6.13 -11.93 -9.05
C VAL A 5 7.57 -12.34 -9.33
N ILE A 6 8.52 -11.58 -8.83
CA ILE A 6 9.96 -11.87 -8.97
C ILE A 6 10.57 -11.88 -7.58
N ALA A 7 11.34 -12.91 -7.26
CA ALA A 7 12.23 -12.91 -6.12
C ALA A 7 13.68 -12.87 -6.58
N TYR A 8 14.49 -12.06 -5.90
CA TYR A 8 15.90 -11.84 -6.21
C TYR A 8 16.79 -12.27 -5.05
N ARG A 9 17.94 -12.87 -5.39
CA ARG A 9 19.07 -13.06 -4.49
C ARG A 9 20.23 -12.20 -4.97
N TRP A 10 20.86 -11.49 -4.05
CA TRP A 10 22.02 -10.67 -4.40
C TRP A 10 23.18 -11.53 -4.87
N ALA A 11 23.98 -10.99 -5.79
CA ALA A 11 25.27 -11.59 -6.13
C ALA A 11 26.25 -11.46 -4.95
N ASP A 12 27.24 -12.33 -4.91
CA ASP A 12 28.26 -12.31 -3.86
C ASP A 12 29.01 -10.96 -3.85
N GLY A 13 29.18 -10.40 -2.66
CA GLY A 13 29.97 -9.18 -2.48
C GLY A 13 29.23 -7.87 -2.79
N VAL A 14 27.93 -7.89 -3.06
CA VAL A 14 27.12 -6.67 -3.26
C VAL A 14 26.97 -5.95 -1.92
N ASP A 15 27.46 -4.72 -1.86
CA ASP A 15 27.39 -3.87 -0.67
C ASP A 15 26.03 -3.14 -0.52
N GLU A 16 25.81 -2.50 0.64
CA GLU A 16 24.54 -1.82 0.93
C GLU A 16 24.32 -0.56 0.07
N GLU A 17 25.39 0.11 -0.39
CA GLU A 17 25.28 1.26 -1.29
C GLU A 17 24.73 0.83 -2.66
N ALA A 18 25.26 -0.26 -3.22
CA ALA A 18 24.77 -0.84 -4.47
C ALA A 18 23.32 -1.35 -4.35
N LYS A 19 22.95 -1.96 -3.21
CA LYS A 19 21.57 -2.37 -2.94
C LYS A 19 20.63 -1.18 -2.85
N ALA A 20 21.05 -0.09 -2.22
CA ALA A 20 20.25 1.14 -2.15
C ALA A 20 20.04 1.75 -3.54
N ALA A 21 21.11 1.85 -4.35
CA ALA A 21 21.04 2.33 -5.73
C ALA A 21 20.11 1.44 -6.61
N PHE A 22 20.16 0.13 -6.42
CA PHE A 22 19.24 -0.80 -7.10
C PHE A 22 17.77 -0.49 -6.73
N ARG A 23 17.46 -0.33 -5.42
CA ARG A 23 16.09 -0.06 -4.96
C ARG A 23 15.57 1.26 -5.53
N GLU A 24 16.38 2.30 -5.57
CA GLU A 24 16.02 3.59 -6.15
C GLU A 24 15.76 3.46 -7.65
N ALA A 25 16.66 2.83 -8.41
CA ALA A 25 16.49 2.60 -9.83
C ALA A 25 15.24 1.74 -10.13
N PHE A 26 14.97 0.71 -9.30
CA PHE A 26 13.80 -0.14 -9.44
C PHE A 26 12.49 0.63 -9.15
N ALA A 27 12.48 1.46 -8.11
CA ALA A 27 11.35 2.35 -7.82
C ALA A 27 11.09 3.32 -8.98
N GLY A 28 12.12 3.79 -9.64
CA GLY A 28 12.03 4.66 -10.83
C GLY A 28 11.28 4.05 -12.01
N LEU A 29 11.14 2.72 -12.08
CA LEU A 29 10.38 2.04 -13.14
C LEU A 29 8.87 2.30 -13.07
N ARG A 30 8.35 2.82 -11.93
CA ARG A 30 6.93 3.20 -11.78
C ARG A 30 6.45 4.23 -12.80
N VAL A 31 7.35 4.99 -13.41
CA VAL A 31 7.00 5.98 -14.45
C VAL A 31 6.70 5.35 -15.82
N ILE A 32 6.90 4.03 -15.99
CA ILE A 32 6.61 3.33 -17.24
C ILE A 32 5.10 3.10 -17.32
N PRO A 33 4.40 3.67 -18.34
CA PRO A 33 2.94 3.71 -18.38
C PRO A 33 2.25 2.35 -18.53
N GLU A 34 2.99 1.34 -18.99
CA GLU A 34 2.50 -0.04 -19.11
C GLU A 34 2.28 -0.72 -17.76
N LEU A 35 2.91 -0.21 -16.70
CA LEU A 35 2.87 -0.78 -15.35
C LEU A 35 1.65 -0.24 -14.59
N SER A 36 0.76 -1.11 -14.15
CA SER A 36 -0.40 -0.74 -13.33
C SER A 36 -0.01 -0.55 -11.86
N SER A 37 0.86 -1.43 -11.34
CA SER A 37 1.42 -1.30 -10.00
C SER A 37 2.80 -1.94 -9.90
N LEU A 38 3.63 -1.42 -8.99
CA LEU A 38 4.92 -1.98 -8.62
C LEU A 38 5.06 -1.90 -7.10
N ARG A 39 5.15 -3.06 -6.45
CA ARG A 39 5.46 -3.18 -5.03
C ARG A 39 6.70 -4.05 -4.89
N PHE A 40 7.61 -3.67 -4.02
CA PHE A 40 8.76 -4.49 -3.69
C PHE A 40 9.22 -4.24 -2.26
N GLY A 41 9.92 -5.21 -1.70
CA GLY A 41 10.44 -5.14 -0.34
C GLY A 41 11.53 -6.17 -0.12
N ASP A 42 12.35 -5.91 0.91
CA ASP A 42 13.38 -6.83 1.35
C ASP A 42 12.78 -7.95 2.20
N ASP A 43 13.43 -9.10 2.21
CA ASP A 43 13.08 -10.21 3.09
C ASP A 43 13.35 -9.85 4.56
N VAL A 44 12.42 -10.22 5.43
CA VAL A 44 12.50 -9.98 6.89
C VAL A 44 13.45 -10.95 7.61
N ARG A 45 14.05 -11.91 6.88
CA ARG A 45 15.03 -12.90 7.40
C ARG A 45 14.48 -13.85 8.47
N TYR A 46 13.20 -14.15 8.41
CA TYR A 46 12.58 -15.07 9.35
C TYR A 46 13.03 -16.53 9.13
N PHE A 47 13.25 -16.94 7.88
CA PHE A 47 13.78 -18.26 7.53
C PHE A 47 15.12 -18.15 6.80
N GLU A 48 16.01 -19.13 7.05
CA GLU A 48 17.23 -19.28 6.27
C GLU A 48 16.91 -19.73 4.82
N GLY A 49 17.73 -19.28 3.87
CA GLY A 49 17.61 -19.66 2.47
C GLY A 49 16.59 -18.88 1.66
N ASN A 50 15.86 -17.93 2.27
CA ASN A 50 14.97 -17.03 1.55
C ASN A 50 15.73 -16.22 0.49
N PHE A 51 15.01 -15.77 -0.55
CA PHE A 51 15.47 -14.73 -1.45
C PHE A 51 15.57 -13.39 -0.70
N ASP A 52 16.36 -12.46 -1.22
CA ASP A 52 16.67 -11.20 -0.53
C ASP A 52 15.63 -10.12 -0.74
N VAL A 53 15.02 -10.08 -1.93
CA VAL A 53 14.04 -9.06 -2.34
C VAL A 53 12.92 -9.73 -3.11
N VAL A 54 11.69 -9.30 -2.87
CA VAL A 54 10.53 -9.66 -3.68
C VAL A 54 9.97 -8.43 -4.39
N ALA A 55 9.53 -8.61 -5.63
CA ALA A 55 8.78 -7.61 -6.38
C ALA A 55 7.50 -8.21 -6.96
N VAL A 56 6.40 -7.45 -6.87
CA VAL A 56 5.12 -7.76 -7.49
C VAL A 56 4.79 -6.64 -8.46
N MET A 57 4.59 -7.01 -9.72
CA MET A 57 4.27 -6.10 -10.81
C MET A 57 2.96 -6.50 -11.45
N ASP A 58 2.07 -5.55 -11.62
CA ASP A 58 0.79 -5.73 -12.29
C ASP A 58 0.73 -4.95 -13.59
N PHE A 59 0.16 -5.56 -14.60
CA PHE A 59 -0.02 -5.00 -15.95
C PHE A 59 -1.48 -5.18 -16.39
N PRO A 60 -2.03 -4.27 -17.22
CA PRO A 60 -3.38 -4.43 -17.76
C PRO A 60 -3.58 -5.78 -18.46
N ASP A 61 -2.56 -6.21 -19.21
CA ASP A 61 -2.54 -7.48 -19.96
C ASP A 61 -1.09 -7.93 -20.24
N PHE A 62 -0.94 -9.12 -20.81
CA PHE A 62 0.37 -9.66 -21.20
C PHE A 62 1.06 -8.81 -22.28
N GLY A 63 0.30 -8.13 -23.16
CA GLY A 63 0.86 -7.23 -24.17
C GLY A 63 1.55 -6.02 -23.52
N ALA A 64 0.94 -5.43 -22.48
CA ALA A 64 1.54 -4.36 -21.70
C ALA A 64 2.82 -4.83 -21.01
N ALA A 65 2.82 -6.03 -20.40
CA ALA A 65 4.04 -6.60 -19.80
C ALA A 65 5.18 -6.73 -20.82
N ARG A 66 4.86 -7.15 -22.05
CA ARG A 66 5.87 -7.24 -23.13
C ARG A 66 6.41 -5.86 -23.54
N ARG A 67 5.55 -4.83 -23.64
CA ARG A 67 5.99 -3.45 -23.95
C ARG A 67 6.86 -2.89 -22.83
N TYR A 68 6.48 -3.12 -21.56
CA TYR A 68 7.28 -2.77 -20.39
C TYR A 68 8.70 -3.36 -20.48
N VAL A 69 8.83 -4.64 -20.79
CA VAL A 69 10.15 -5.29 -20.94
C VAL A 69 10.96 -4.68 -22.07
N ALA A 70 10.31 -4.18 -23.13
CA ALA A 70 10.95 -3.54 -24.27
C ALA A 70 11.24 -2.03 -24.05
N ASP A 71 10.71 -1.40 -23.00
CA ASP A 71 10.94 0.01 -22.70
C ASP A 71 12.42 0.28 -22.39
N GLU A 72 12.96 1.38 -22.93
CA GLU A 72 14.39 1.73 -22.78
C GLU A 72 14.78 1.93 -21.30
N ARG A 73 13.89 2.41 -20.45
CA ARG A 73 14.13 2.61 -19.01
C ARG A 73 14.29 1.28 -18.30
N HIS A 74 13.42 0.29 -18.63
CA HIS A 74 13.54 -1.07 -18.13
C HIS A 74 14.83 -1.73 -18.63
N GLN A 75 15.17 -1.58 -19.91
CA GLN A 75 16.41 -2.12 -20.47
C GLN A 75 17.66 -1.49 -19.82
N ALA A 76 17.64 -0.20 -19.56
CA ALA A 76 18.71 0.49 -18.83
C ALA A 76 18.84 -0.05 -17.41
N TYR A 77 17.74 -0.19 -16.67
CA TYR A 77 17.73 -0.79 -15.34
C TYR A 77 18.32 -2.21 -15.35
N VAL A 78 17.91 -3.06 -16.29
CA VAL A 78 18.44 -4.42 -16.40
C VAL A 78 19.94 -4.40 -16.66
N ARG A 79 20.42 -3.59 -17.61
CA ARG A 79 21.83 -3.50 -17.99
C ARG A 79 22.70 -2.91 -16.87
N ASP A 80 22.22 -1.86 -16.21
CA ASP A 80 23.06 -1.05 -15.32
C ASP A 80 23.02 -1.55 -13.86
N PHE A 81 21.95 -2.24 -13.47
CA PHE A 81 21.73 -2.74 -12.11
C PHE A 81 21.47 -4.25 -12.05
N ALA A 82 20.37 -4.75 -12.60
CA ALA A 82 19.92 -6.11 -12.34
C ALA A 82 20.93 -7.17 -12.82
N SER A 83 21.52 -6.99 -14.00
CA SER A 83 22.52 -7.94 -14.55
C SER A 83 23.83 -7.99 -13.76
N LYS A 84 24.11 -6.98 -12.93
CA LYS A 84 25.36 -6.87 -12.16
C LYS A 84 25.19 -7.26 -10.70
N LEU A 85 24.02 -7.00 -10.15
CA LEU A 85 23.77 -7.08 -8.71
C LEU A 85 22.94 -8.32 -8.31
N ILE A 86 22.27 -8.96 -9.27
CA ILE A 86 21.43 -10.14 -9.01
C ILE A 86 22.17 -11.41 -9.38
N GLY A 87 22.40 -12.28 -8.38
CA GLY A 87 23.02 -13.61 -8.57
C GLY A 87 22.01 -14.66 -9.01
N GLU A 88 20.80 -14.61 -8.46
CA GLU A 88 19.73 -15.57 -8.75
C GLU A 88 18.37 -14.85 -8.79
N ARG A 89 17.46 -15.35 -9.61
CA ARG A 89 16.08 -14.88 -9.64
C ARG A 89 15.10 -16.01 -9.90
N VAL A 90 13.93 -15.89 -9.31
CA VAL A 90 12.75 -16.70 -9.64
C VAL A 90 11.65 -15.76 -10.13
N VAL A 91 10.94 -16.17 -11.19
CA VAL A 91 9.83 -15.40 -11.76
C VAL A 91 8.62 -16.31 -11.87
N VAL A 92 7.49 -15.84 -11.35
CA VAL A 92 6.17 -16.46 -11.53
C VAL A 92 5.25 -15.45 -12.19
N GLN A 93 4.51 -15.90 -13.18
CA GLN A 93 3.57 -15.07 -13.94
C GLN A 93 2.19 -15.69 -13.89
N HIS A 94 1.17 -14.85 -13.67
CA HIS A 94 -0.22 -15.25 -13.56
C HIS A 94 -1.13 -14.29 -14.33
N ASP A 95 -2.08 -14.87 -15.08
CA ASP A 95 -3.14 -14.11 -15.74
C ASP A 95 -4.45 -14.31 -14.98
N TRP A 96 -5.08 -13.21 -14.55
CA TRP A 96 -6.34 -13.23 -13.80
C TRP A 96 -7.58 -13.46 -14.69
N GLY A 97 -7.39 -13.59 -15.99
CA GLY A 97 -8.49 -13.69 -16.95
C GLY A 97 -9.06 -12.32 -17.36
N VAL A 98 -10.00 -12.36 -18.30
CA VAL A 98 -10.68 -11.18 -18.84
C VAL A 98 -12.01 -10.98 -18.13
N GLY A 99 -12.22 -9.78 -17.56
CA GLY A 99 -13.49 -9.41 -16.93
C GLY A 99 -13.58 -9.71 -15.42
N ASP A 100 -12.53 -10.28 -14.79
CA ASP A 100 -12.50 -10.47 -13.34
C ASP A 100 -12.28 -9.15 -12.61
N LEU A 101 -12.95 -9.01 -11.47
CA LEU A 101 -12.60 -7.95 -10.49
C LEU A 101 -11.30 -8.34 -9.81
N VAL A 102 -10.33 -7.45 -9.84
CA VAL A 102 -8.97 -7.74 -9.35
C VAL A 102 -8.61 -7.01 -8.07
N ASP A 103 -9.28 -5.86 -7.81
CA ASP A 103 -9.04 -5.04 -6.61
C ASP A 103 -10.13 -3.98 -6.46
N ILE A 104 -10.10 -3.26 -5.33
CA ILE A 104 -10.84 -2.02 -5.11
C ILE A 104 -9.98 -0.87 -5.62
N HIS A 105 -10.41 -0.20 -6.71
CA HIS A 105 -9.64 0.91 -7.28
C HIS A 105 -9.55 2.11 -6.33
N HIS A 106 -10.66 2.51 -5.71
CA HIS A 106 -10.75 3.56 -4.69
C HIS A 106 -12.08 3.48 -3.94
N VAL A 107 -12.13 4.13 -2.79
CA VAL A 107 -13.37 4.39 -2.06
C VAL A 107 -13.65 5.89 -2.12
N THR A 108 -14.87 6.30 -2.43
CA THR A 108 -15.29 7.71 -2.42
C THR A 108 -16.06 8.01 -1.15
N LEU A 109 -15.60 9.01 -0.40
CA LEU A 109 -16.24 9.51 0.81
C LEU A 109 -16.84 10.90 0.54
N PRO A 110 -18.10 11.14 0.89
CA PRO A 110 -18.67 12.47 0.89
C PRO A 110 -18.11 13.25 2.07
N VAL A 111 -17.75 14.52 1.85
CA VAL A 111 -17.24 15.43 2.88
C VAL A 111 -17.90 16.79 2.77
N ALA A 112 -18.10 17.48 3.91
CA ALA A 112 -18.66 18.83 3.94
C ALA A 112 -17.62 19.90 3.57
N ASP A 113 -16.36 19.69 3.98
CA ASP A 113 -15.23 20.58 3.70
C ASP A 113 -14.01 19.75 3.24
N ILE A 114 -13.69 19.81 1.94
CA ILE A 114 -12.59 19.06 1.35
C ILE A 114 -11.24 19.45 1.99
N ALA A 115 -10.98 20.73 2.26
CA ALA A 115 -9.70 21.15 2.80
C ALA A 115 -9.50 20.62 4.22
N HIS A 116 -10.54 20.71 5.06
CA HIS A 116 -10.50 20.22 6.42
C HIS A 116 -10.34 18.69 6.46
N SER A 117 -11.13 17.96 5.67
CA SER A 117 -11.07 16.49 5.62
C SER A 117 -9.75 16.02 5.04
N ARG A 118 -9.24 16.65 3.95
CA ARG A 118 -7.91 16.35 3.38
C ARG A 118 -6.80 16.43 4.44
N ASP A 119 -6.77 17.53 5.20
CA ASP A 119 -5.75 17.76 6.20
C ASP A 119 -5.88 16.74 7.35
N TRP A 120 -7.11 16.41 7.75
CA TRP A 120 -7.36 15.38 8.76
C TRP A 120 -6.91 13.98 8.28
N TYR A 121 -7.30 13.54 7.07
CA TYR A 121 -6.90 12.23 6.54
C TYR A 121 -5.37 12.13 6.33
N ALA A 122 -4.70 13.24 6.00
CA ALA A 122 -3.24 13.29 5.96
C ALA A 122 -2.62 13.08 7.35
N MET A 123 -3.10 13.79 8.37
CA MET A 123 -2.59 13.67 9.75
C MET A 123 -2.92 12.33 10.38
N ALA A 124 -4.17 11.87 10.27
CA ALA A 124 -4.64 10.64 10.92
C ALA A 124 -4.02 9.38 10.28
N LEU A 125 -4.09 9.28 8.95
CA LEU A 125 -3.79 8.06 8.21
C LEU A 125 -2.52 8.15 7.34
N GLY A 126 -1.85 9.31 7.29
CA GLY A 126 -0.64 9.50 6.48
C GLY A 126 -0.92 9.51 4.97
N LEU A 127 -2.15 9.80 4.56
CA LEU A 127 -2.49 9.89 3.15
C LEU A 127 -1.90 11.18 2.54
N VAL A 128 -1.48 11.11 1.28
CA VAL A 128 -0.97 12.25 0.52
C VAL A 128 -1.86 12.53 -0.68
N VAL A 129 -1.93 13.78 -1.10
CA VAL A 129 -2.72 14.18 -2.28
C VAL A 129 -2.06 13.63 -3.55
N LEU A 130 -2.81 12.83 -4.30
CA LEU A 130 -2.43 12.34 -5.62
C LEU A 130 -2.97 13.26 -6.73
N HIS A 131 -4.21 13.72 -6.60
CA HIS A 131 -4.88 14.58 -7.57
C HIS A 131 -5.87 15.51 -6.86
N ASP A 132 -5.89 16.77 -7.26
CA ASP A 132 -6.81 17.79 -6.76
C ASP A 132 -7.67 18.33 -7.91
N ALA A 133 -8.97 18.04 -7.86
CA ALA A 133 -10.00 18.51 -8.77
C ALA A 133 -10.99 19.47 -8.08
N THR A 134 -10.58 20.12 -6.99
CA THR A 134 -11.39 21.12 -6.28
C THR A 134 -11.81 22.25 -7.21
N GLY A 135 -13.09 22.62 -7.16
CA GLY A 135 -13.65 23.67 -8.03
C GLY A 135 -13.98 23.22 -9.46
N THR A 136 -13.78 21.96 -9.80
CA THR A 136 -14.23 21.36 -11.07
C THR A 136 -15.63 20.75 -10.94
N ALA A 137 -16.13 20.15 -12.01
CA ALA A 137 -17.44 19.49 -12.01
C ALA A 137 -17.54 18.33 -11.00
N THR A 138 -16.44 17.61 -10.74
CA THR A 138 -16.40 16.52 -9.74
C THR A 138 -16.22 17.03 -8.32
N ASN A 139 -15.53 18.16 -8.16
CA ASN A 139 -15.22 18.82 -6.89
C ASN A 139 -14.75 17.80 -5.83
N ASP A 140 -13.61 17.18 -6.11
CA ASP A 140 -13.04 16.13 -5.27
C ASP A 140 -11.51 16.22 -5.17
N VAL A 141 -10.94 15.54 -4.17
CA VAL A 141 -9.51 15.32 -3.99
C VAL A 141 -9.26 13.83 -3.86
N THR A 142 -8.36 13.30 -4.65
CA THR A 142 -7.88 11.92 -4.53
C THR A 142 -6.65 11.89 -3.64
N MET A 143 -6.73 11.12 -2.57
CA MET A 143 -5.63 10.85 -1.65
C MET A 143 -5.17 9.40 -1.74
N VAL A 144 -3.89 9.17 -1.54
CA VAL A 144 -3.28 7.83 -1.61
C VAL A 144 -2.32 7.63 -0.43
N HIS A 145 -2.26 6.41 0.10
CA HIS A 145 -1.19 6.04 1.02
C HIS A 145 0.13 5.90 0.23
N PRO A 146 1.30 6.29 0.79
CA PRO A 146 2.58 6.17 0.09
C PRO A 146 2.93 4.76 -0.41
N SER A 147 2.35 3.71 0.18
CA SER A 147 2.45 2.33 -0.35
C SER A 147 1.62 2.07 -1.60
N GLU A 148 0.82 3.07 -2.06
CA GLU A 148 -0.14 3.00 -3.17
C GLU A 148 -1.25 1.94 -3.03
N SER A 149 -1.33 1.26 -1.88
CA SER A 149 -2.31 0.19 -1.63
C SER A 149 -3.69 0.72 -1.24
N ILE A 150 -3.78 1.97 -0.79
CA ILE A 150 -5.03 2.60 -0.33
C ILE A 150 -5.24 3.89 -1.09
N LYS A 151 -6.41 4.02 -1.72
CA LYS A 151 -6.82 5.23 -2.44
C LYS A 151 -8.21 5.66 -1.99
N VAL A 152 -8.32 6.90 -1.51
CA VAL A 152 -9.56 7.51 -1.04
C VAL A 152 -9.83 8.78 -1.86
N VAL A 153 -11.06 8.94 -2.33
CA VAL A 153 -11.54 10.16 -3.00
C VAL A 153 -12.45 10.91 -2.04
N LEU A 154 -12.06 12.10 -1.63
CA LEU A 154 -12.89 13.01 -0.82
C LEU A 154 -13.70 13.87 -1.78
N ARG A 155 -15.02 13.72 -1.79
CA ARG A 155 -15.94 14.45 -2.68
C ARG A 155 -16.81 15.38 -1.88
N HIS A 156 -16.90 16.64 -2.30
CA HIS A 156 -17.78 17.62 -1.67
C HIS A 156 -19.25 17.24 -1.84
N ASP A 157 -19.87 16.77 -0.76
CA ASP A 157 -21.30 16.47 -0.67
C ASP A 157 -21.73 16.55 0.82
N PRO A 158 -21.96 17.77 1.37
CA PRO A 158 -22.27 17.98 2.78
C PRO A 158 -23.50 17.21 3.24
N ARG A 159 -24.50 17.07 2.36
CA ARG A 159 -25.74 16.36 2.71
C ARG A 159 -25.52 14.86 2.94
N ARG A 160 -24.68 14.24 2.11
CA ARG A 160 -24.35 12.81 2.30
C ARG A 160 -23.36 12.62 3.44
N ALA A 161 -22.45 13.55 3.64
CA ALA A 161 -21.54 13.54 4.78
C ALA A 161 -22.33 13.51 6.10
N GLU A 162 -23.27 14.44 6.27
CA GLU A 162 -24.18 14.49 7.45
C GLU A 162 -24.99 13.19 7.62
N ALA A 163 -25.49 12.62 6.54
CA ALA A 163 -26.29 11.39 6.58
C ALA A 163 -25.49 10.13 6.96
N LEU A 164 -24.16 10.17 6.83
CA LEU A 164 -23.24 9.06 7.19
C LEU A 164 -22.59 9.25 8.55
N ALA A 165 -22.86 10.35 9.27
CA ALA A 165 -22.31 10.56 10.60
C ALA A 165 -22.68 9.39 11.55
N GLY A 166 -21.67 8.86 12.25
CA GLY A 166 -21.80 7.68 13.12
C GLY A 166 -21.80 6.33 12.41
N PHE A 167 -21.73 6.30 11.07
CA PHE A 167 -21.61 5.05 10.31
C PHE A 167 -20.15 4.66 10.14
N GLU A 168 -19.81 3.36 10.35
CA GLU A 168 -18.51 2.79 10.04
C GLU A 168 -18.45 2.40 8.57
N ALA A 169 -17.93 3.29 7.72
CA ALA A 169 -17.84 3.07 6.29
C ALA A 169 -16.53 2.41 5.86
N LEU A 170 -15.47 2.58 6.64
CA LEU A 170 -14.13 2.12 6.29
C LEU A 170 -13.44 1.44 7.47
N THR A 171 -12.86 0.27 7.18
CA THR A 171 -11.90 -0.38 8.07
C THR A 171 -10.59 -0.55 7.32
N PHE A 172 -9.56 0.15 7.79
CA PHE A 172 -8.20 -0.02 7.31
C PHE A 172 -7.48 -1.09 8.12
N ALA A 173 -6.39 -1.63 7.57
CA ALA A 173 -5.58 -2.61 8.26
C ALA A 173 -4.13 -2.14 8.42
N VAL A 174 -3.55 -2.45 9.56
CA VAL A 174 -2.11 -2.38 9.84
C VAL A 174 -1.55 -3.79 9.99
N GLY A 175 -0.26 -3.97 9.75
CA GLY A 175 0.36 -5.30 9.76
C GLY A 175 0.34 -5.98 11.13
N THR A 176 0.70 -5.22 12.17
CA THR A 176 0.97 -5.75 13.51
C THR A 176 0.32 -4.91 14.61
N LEU A 177 0.33 -5.41 15.84
CA LEU A 177 -0.08 -4.65 17.02
C LEU A 177 0.84 -3.46 17.29
N GLU A 178 2.13 -3.58 17.00
CA GLU A 178 3.10 -2.49 17.11
C GLU A 178 2.75 -1.34 16.15
N ASP A 179 2.37 -1.67 14.91
CA ASP A 179 1.91 -0.66 13.93
C ASP A 179 0.63 0.04 14.40
N LEU A 180 -0.29 -0.69 15.06
CA LEU A 180 -1.49 -0.09 15.64
C LEU A 180 -1.12 0.89 16.77
N HIS A 181 -0.18 0.53 17.64
CA HIS A 181 0.31 1.43 18.70
C HIS A 181 1.04 2.65 18.11
N ALA A 182 1.81 2.48 17.05
CA ALA A 182 2.45 3.60 16.34
C ALA A 182 1.40 4.55 15.72
N LEU A 183 0.32 4.02 15.18
CA LEU A 183 -0.82 4.81 14.72
C LEU A 183 -1.42 5.61 15.87
N VAL A 184 -1.73 4.97 17.00
CA VAL A 184 -2.31 5.63 18.19
C VAL A 184 -1.42 6.77 18.68
N ALA A 185 -0.11 6.54 18.79
CA ALA A 185 0.85 7.58 19.16
C ALA A 185 0.86 8.78 18.20
N ARG A 186 0.66 8.53 16.89
CA ARG A 186 0.48 9.60 15.89
C ARG A 186 -0.82 10.37 16.10
N LEU A 187 -1.94 9.68 16.36
CA LEU A 187 -3.23 10.32 16.65
C LEU A 187 -3.11 11.22 17.87
N ASP A 188 -2.49 10.75 18.96
CA ASP A 188 -2.23 11.52 20.16
C ASP A 188 -1.39 12.78 19.86
N THR A 189 -0.33 12.63 19.07
CA THR A 189 0.55 13.74 18.68
C THR A 189 -0.19 14.84 17.94
N HIS A 190 -1.20 14.48 17.14
CA HIS A 190 -2.03 15.44 16.39
C HIS A 190 -3.31 15.84 17.12
N GLY A 191 -3.54 15.35 18.34
CA GLY A 191 -4.75 15.63 19.12
C GLY A 191 -6.03 15.08 18.50
N ILE A 192 -5.92 14.01 17.70
CA ILE A 192 -7.08 13.35 17.07
C ILE A 192 -7.70 12.38 18.08
N ALA A 193 -8.98 12.63 18.40
CA ALA A 193 -9.71 11.79 19.35
C ALA A 193 -9.92 10.37 18.81
N HIS A 194 -9.68 9.37 19.67
CA HIS A 194 -9.87 7.96 19.37
C HIS A 194 -10.29 7.20 20.66
N ASN A 195 -10.87 6.01 20.52
CA ASN A 195 -11.08 5.12 21.66
C ASN A 195 -9.74 4.45 22.07
N ALA A 196 -9.69 3.86 23.26
CA ALA A 196 -8.57 3.00 23.62
C ALA A 196 -8.54 1.77 22.67
N PRO A 197 -7.34 1.31 22.25
CA PRO A 197 -7.24 0.08 21.47
C PRO A 197 -7.97 -1.08 22.16
N THR A 198 -8.81 -1.77 21.41
CA THR A 198 -9.60 -2.91 21.88
C THR A 198 -9.08 -4.17 21.21
N THR A 199 -8.87 -5.23 22.00
CA THR A 199 -8.43 -6.54 21.50
C THR A 199 -9.62 -7.51 21.50
N SER A 200 -9.76 -8.28 20.42
CA SER A 200 -10.74 -9.33 20.24
C SER A 200 -10.10 -10.56 19.59
N ASP A 201 -10.87 -11.65 19.44
CA ASP A 201 -10.40 -12.87 18.75
C ASP A 201 -10.00 -12.60 17.28
N SER A 202 -10.54 -11.53 16.67
CA SER A 202 -10.24 -11.14 15.28
C SER A 202 -9.08 -10.14 15.15
N GLY A 203 -8.45 -9.75 16.25
CA GLY A 203 -7.34 -8.80 16.27
C GLY A 203 -7.58 -7.61 17.19
N ALA A 204 -6.65 -6.67 17.18
CA ALA A 204 -6.77 -5.41 17.89
C ALA A 204 -7.22 -4.31 16.93
N HIS A 205 -8.03 -3.36 17.41
CA HIS A 205 -8.50 -2.23 16.61
C HIS A 205 -8.63 -0.94 17.42
N VAL A 206 -8.64 0.16 16.71
CA VAL A 206 -8.95 1.50 17.20
C VAL A 206 -9.99 2.15 16.27
N GLU A 207 -10.86 2.97 16.84
CA GLU A 207 -11.85 3.77 16.10
C GLU A 207 -11.53 5.25 16.25
N ILE A 208 -11.60 5.97 15.14
CA ILE A 208 -11.46 7.42 15.04
C ILE A 208 -12.67 7.96 14.29
N THR A 209 -12.98 9.23 14.55
CA THR A 209 -14.10 9.90 13.87
C THR A 209 -13.53 11.01 13.00
N ASP A 210 -13.90 11.02 11.74
CA ASP A 210 -13.48 12.06 10.81
C ASP A 210 -14.22 13.40 11.07
N PRO A 211 -13.84 14.51 10.40
CA PRO A 211 -14.48 15.82 10.61
C PRO A 211 -15.98 15.85 10.36
N ASP A 212 -16.52 14.96 9.56
CA ASP A 212 -17.93 14.85 9.20
C ASP A 212 -18.71 13.85 10.11
N GLY A 213 -18.01 13.25 11.08
CA GLY A 213 -18.60 12.29 12.01
C GLY A 213 -18.60 10.85 11.51
N LEU A 214 -17.98 10.55 10.37
CA LEU A 214 -17.83 9.19 9.88
C LEU A 214 -16.88 8.40 10.78
N VAL A 215 -17.26 7.17 11.15
CA VAL A 215 -16.40 6.29 11.93
C VAL A 215 -15.43 5.57 10.99
N VAL A 216 -14.15 5.70 11.27
CA VAL A 216 -13.06 5.00 10.59
C VAL A 216 -12.41 4.05 11.59
N ARG A 217 -12.40 2.76 11.28
CA ARG A 217 -11.73 1.75 12.10
C ARG A 217 -10.38 1.42 11.49
N VAL A 218 -9.37 1.19 12.35
CA VAL A 218 -8.10 0.60 11.96
C VAL A 218 -7.87 -0.64 12.79
N THR A 219 -7.61 -1.77 12.12
CA THR A 219 -7.46 -3.09 12.75
C THR A 219 -6.15 -3.75 12.34
N THR A 220 -5.65 -4.69 13.13
CA THR A 220 -4.52 -5.53 12.72
C THR A 220 -4.95 -6.57 11.69
N LEU A 221 -4.08 -6.87 10.71
CA LEU A 221 -4.34 -7.94 9.70
C LEU A 221 -4.40 -9.33 10.33
N LEU A 222 -3.60 -9.54 11.38
CA LEU A 222 -3.52 -10.81 12.08
C LEU A 222 -4.21 -10.69 13.44
N PRO A 223 -4.90 -11.74 13.90
CA PRO A 223 -5.37 -11.81 15.27
C PRO A 223 -4.23 -11.56 16.26
N ALA A 224 -4.51 -10.90 17.37
CA ALA A 224 -3.50 -10.55 18.36
C ALA A 224 -2.71 -11.76 18.91
N TRP A 225 -3.30 -12.97 18.85
CA TRP A 225 -2.68 -14.24 19.31
C TRP A 225 -1.69 -14.86 18.30
N VAL A 226 -1.68 -14.42 17.03
CA VAL A 226 -0.76 -14.97 16.01
C VAL A 226 0.68 -14.52 16.23
N GLY A 227 0.90 -13.39 16.93
CA GLY A 227 2.23 -12.92 17.29
C GLY A 227 2.95 -13.77 18.33
N ASP A 228 2.21 -14.56 19.12
CA ASP A 228 2.75 -15.43 20.18
C ASP A 228 2.82 -16.93 19.77
N ALA A 229 2.29 -17.28 18.60
CA ALA A 229 2.40 -18.63 18.09
C ALA A 229 3.80 -18.82 17.49
N GLU A 230 4.70 -19.44 18.23
CA GLU A 230 5.84 -20.15 17.65
C GLU A 230 5.26 -21.08 16.57
N TYR A 231 5.52 -20.76 15.30
CA TYR A 231 5.30 -21.69 14.21
C TYR A 231 6.17 -22.92 14.52
N GLY A 232 5.53 -23.92 15.12
CA GLY A 232 6.19 -25.13 15.52
C GLY A 232 6.98 -25.70 14.34
N SER A 233 8.28 -25.83 14.55
CA SER A 233 9.15 -26.65 13.74
C SER A 233 8.61 -28.07 13.75
N SER A 234 7.81 -28.44 12.77
CA SER A 234 7.55 -29.83 12.45
C SER A 234 8.59 -30.27 11.44
N ALA A 235 9.46 -31.13 11.94
CA ALA A 235 10.51 -31.85 11.25
C ALA A 235 10.07 -32.50 9.94
#